data_34e4f063285d6c74ec85a84a19562f8b
#
_entry.id   34e4f063285d6c74ec85a84a19562f8b
#
_cell.length_a   1.000
_cell.length_b   1.000
_cell.length_c   1.000
_cell.angle_alpha   90.00
_cell.angle_beta   90.00
_cell.angle_gamma   90.00
#
_symmetry.space_group_name_H-M   'P 1'
#
loop_
_entity.id
_entity.type
_entity.pdbx_description
1 polymer ?
#
loop_
_entity_poly.entity_id
_entity_poly.type
_entity_poly.pdbx_seq_one_letter_code
_entity_poly.pdbx_strand_id
1 'polypeptide(L)'
;MDRAIKLIESIRDKLNLSLKGYKVLTEVGSNNYIYGPIIPLLCGAQKVYAFVKDTNYGKADEIKTACLEIATALGLEKNLEIETNVLNDNWLGKCDIITNSGMLRPFDTKKLSKFKKNAVLPLMYESWELRSQDIDISYCKEHNIKVSGTWESHPDIKVFDYVEILCLKMAFEA
;
A
#
# COMPACT_ATOMS: atom_id res chain seq x y z
N MET A 1 3.95 12.89 13.88
CA MET A 1 4.97 12.00 13.29
C MET A 1 5.36 10.88 14.25
N ASP A 2 5.94 11.14 15.41
CA ASP A 2 6.43 10.10 16.34
C ASP A 2 5.43 9.02 16.72
N ARG A 3 4.16 9.37 16.98
CA ARG A 3 3.14 8.39 17.35
C ARG A 3 2.85 7.39 16.22
N ALA A 4 2.75 7.87 14.99
CA ALA A 4 2.48 7.00 13.84
C ALA A 4 3.67 6.06 13.57
N ILE A 5 4.89 6.57 13.62
CA ILE A 5 6.10 5.76 13.44
C ILE A 5 6.20 4.68 14.51
N LYS A 6 6.06 5.03 15.79
CA LYS A 6 6.06 4.05 16.88
C LYS A 6 4.99 2.97 16.73
N LEU A 7 3.81 3.33 16.24
CA LEU A 7 2.75 2.37 15.96
C LEU A 7 3.13 1.41 14.84
N ILE A 8 3.67 1.93 13.73
CA ILE A 8 4.12 1.12 12.59
C ILE A 8 5.21 0.13 13.04
N GLU A 9 6.21 0.62 13.78
CA GLU A 9 7.29 -0.23 14.31
C GLU A 9 6.77 -1.31 15.26
N SER A 10 5.87 -0.94 16.18
CA SER A 10 5.24 -1.89 17.09
C SER A 10 4.47 -2.99 16.36
N ILE A 11 3.73 -2.64 15.30
CA ILE A 11 2.98 -3.61 14.50
C ILE A 11 3.93 -4.47 13.67
N ARG A 12 4.95 -3.88 13.04
CA ARG A 12 6.01 -4.61 12.34
C ARG A 12 6.62 -5.69 13.22
N ASP A 13 6.98 -5.32 14.44
CA ASP A 13 7.64 -6.23 15.39
C ASP A 13 6.70 -7.34 15.86
N LYS A 14 5.43 -7.00 16.16
CA LYS A 14 4.40 -7.99 16.52
C LYS A 14 4.15 -9.01 15.41
N LEU A 15 4.15 -8.56 14.15
CA LEU A 15 3.94 -9.42 13.00
C LEU A 15 5.23 -10.12 12.54
N ASN A 16 6.38 -9.79 13.13
CA ASN A 16 7.70 -10.23 12.69
C ASN A 16 7.90 -9.99 11.17
N LEU A 17 7.42 -8.82 10.69
CA LEU A 17 7.39 -8.49 9.27
C LEU A 17 8.73 -7.91 8.82
N SER A 18 9.36 -8.57 7.86
CA SER A 18 10.59 -8.10 7.22
C SER A 18 10.43 -8.09 5.69
N LEU A 19 10.73 -6.96 5.09
CA LEU A 19 10.76 -6.78 3.64
C LEU A 19 12.19 -6.63 3.09
N LYS A 20 13.18 -7.11 3.86
CA LYS A 20 14.60 -7.05 3.46
C LYS A 20 14.83 -7.75 2.12
N GLY A 21 15.44 -7.03 1.19
CA GLY A 21 15.73 -7.52 -0.16
C GLY A 21 14.59 -7.37 -1.17
N TYR A 22 13.39 -7.00 -0.72
CA TYR A 22 12.24 -6.79 -1.62
C TYR A 22 12.13 -5.34 -2.08
N LYS A 23 11.63 -5.17 -3.30
CA LYS A 23 11.24 -3.87 -3.88
C LYS A 23 9.72 -3.79 -3.90
N VAL A 24 9.21 -2.65 -3.46
CA VAL A 24 7.78 -2.42 -3.30
C VAL A 24 7.34 -1.26 -4.18
N LEU A 25 6.26 -1.44 -4.93
CA LEU A 25 5.50 -0.35 -5.55
C LEU A 25 4.25 -0.11 -4.71
N THR A 26 4.02 1.12 -4.31
CA THR A 26 2.87 1.51 -3.49
C THR A 26 2.30 2.85 -3.96
N GLU A 27 1.26 3.28 -3.28
CA GLU A 27 0.66 4.59 -3.47
C GLU A 27 0.97 5.47 -2.26
N VAL A 28 1.00 6.78 -2.48
CA VAL A 28 1.06 7.77 -1.42
C VAL A 28 -0.08 8.76 -1.57
N GLY A 29 -0.70 9.16 -0.49
CA GLY A 29 -1.84 10.07 -0.47
C GLY A 29 -1.74 11.08 0.66
N SER A 30 -2.78 11.92 0.78
CA SER A 30 -2.91 12.87 1.87
C SER A 30 -3.24 12.17 3.20
N ASN A 31 -3.17 12.92 4.30
CA ASN A 31 -3.47 12.44 5.65
C ASN A 31 -2.65 11.19 6.02
N ASN A 32 -3.29 10.17 6.56
CA ASN A 32 -2.62 8.93 6.98
C ASN A 32 -2.05 8.11 5.80
N TYR A 33 -2.52 8.32 4.58
CA TYR A 33 -1.99 7.63 3.40
C TYR A 33 -0.58 8.10 3.02
N ILE A 34 -0.07 9.17 3.64
CA ILE A 34 1.32 9.61 3.49
C ILE A 34 2.32 8.57 4.00
N TYR A 35 1.90 7.71 4.93
CA TYR A 35 2.73 6.64 5.46
C TYR A 35 2.78 5.39 4.55
N GLY A 36 2.02 5.34 3.47
CA GLY A 36 2.02 4.22 2.52
C GLY A 36 3.42 3.75 2.12
N PRO A 37 4.32 4.63 1.63
CA PRO A 37 5.70 4.25 1.32
C PRO A 37 6.62 4.16 2.54
N ILE A 38 6.29 4.81 3.63
CA ILE A 38 7.09 4.78 4.87
C ILE A 38 7.02 3.42 5.56
N ILE A 39 5.84 2.78 5.55
CA ILE A 39 5.63 1.45 6.13
C ILE A 39 6.60 0.42 5.57
N PRO A 40 6.66 0.16 4.25
CA PRO A 40 7.59 -0.82 3.71
C PRO A 40 9.07 -0.44 3.92
N LEU A 41 9.41 0.85 3.94
CA LEU A 41 10.77 1.30 4.28
C LEU A 41 11.14 0.94 5.71
N LEU A 42 10.27 1.19 6.68
CA LEU A 42 10.47 0.81 8.09
C LEU A 42 10.52 -0.71 8.28
N CYS A 43 9.88 -1.47 7.37
CA CYS A 43 9.99 -2.93 7.33
C CYS A 43 11.27 -3.43 6.62
N GLY A 44 12.17 -2.54 6.22
CA GLY A 44 13.47 -2.86 5.63
C GLY A 44 13.45 -3.14 4.13
N ALA A 45 12.43 -2.67 3.39
CA ALA A 45 12.40 -2.81 1.93
C ALA A 45 13.67 -2.21 1.29
N GLN A 46 14.23 -2.92 0.32
CA GLN A 46 15.43 -2.50 -0.41
C GLN A 46 15.21 -1.21 -1.18
N LYS A 47 14.04 -1.08 -1.79
CA LYS A 47 13.61 0.10 -2.55
C LYS A 47 12.10 0.19 -2.52
N VAL A 48 11.59 1.40 -2.38
CA VAL A 48 10.17 1.70 -2.48
C VAL A 48 9.94 2.71 -3.60
N TYR A 49 9.05 2.37 -4.48
CA TYR A 49 8.53 3.25 -5.52
C TYR A 49 7.11 3.65 -5.11
N ALA A 50 6.81 4.92 -5.13
CA ALA A 50 5.50 5.42 -4.74
C ALA A 50 4.88 6.28 -5.85
N PHE A 51 3.59 6.12 -6.03
CA PHE A 51 2.84 6.85 -7.04
C PHE A 51 1.74 7.67 -6.42
N VAL A 52 1.57 8.90 -6.91
CA VAL A 52 0.51 9.81 -6.47
C VAL A 52 -0.06 10.58 -7.66
N LYS A 53 -1.35 10.86 -7.61
CA LYS A 53 -2.06 11.72 -8.57
C LYS A 53 -2.67 12.92 -7.87
N ASP A 54 -2.87 13.98 -8.63
CA ASP A 54 -3.76 15.07 -8.23
C ASP A 54 -5.17 14.53 -7.97
N THR A 55 -5.73 14.88 -6.84
CA THR A 55 -7.09 14.51 -6.44
C THR A 55 -7.77 15.69 -5.74
N ASN A 56 -9.06 15.53 -5.44
CA ASN A 56 -9.78 16.49 -4.59
C ASN A 56 -9.25 16.57 -3.15
N TYR A 57 -8.41 15.61 -2.74
CA TYR A 57 -7.83 15.51 -1.38
C TYR A 57 -6.44 16.13 -1.27
N GLY A 58 -5.81 16.53 -2.38
CA GLY A 58 -4.51 17.19 -2.38
C GLY A 58 -3.80 17.13 -3.72
N LYS A 59 -2.79 17.99 -3.84
CA LYS A 59 -1.91 18.05 -5.00
C LYS A 59 -0.77 17.05 -4.87
N ALA A 60 -0.48 16.36 -5.97
CA ALA A 60 0.53 15.30 -6.01
C ALA A 60 1.91 15.79 -5.57
N ASP A 61 2.33 16.98 -6.00
CA ASP A 61 3.66 17.52 -5.68
C ASP A 61 3.75 17.95 -4.20
N GLU A 62 2.68 18.44 -3.60
CA GLU A 62 2.62 18.76 -2.17
C GLU A 62 2.73 17.48 -1.32
N ILE A 63 1.97 16.45 -1.69
CA ILE A 63 2.00 15.14 -1.02
C ILE A 63 3.39 14.50 -1.15
N LYS A 64 3.99 14.55 -2.34
CA LYS A 64 5.35 14.06 -2.59
C LYS A 64 6.35 14.77 -1.67
N THR A 65 6.31 16.10 -1.61
CA THR A 65 7.21 16.90 -0.77
C THR A 65 7.09 16.50 0.69
N ALA A 66 5.87 16.49 1.22
CA ALA A 66 5.62 16.12 2.61
C ALA A 66 6.06 14.67 2.94
N CYS A 67 5.87 13.74 2.02
CA CYS A 67 6.32 12.36 2.20
C CYS A 67 7.86 12.26 2.21
N LEU A 68 8.55 13.00 1.33
CA LEU A 68 10.01 13.05 1.29
C LEU A 68 10.59 13.69 2.54
N GLU A 69 9.95 14.70 3.12
CA GLU A 69 10.35 15.28 4.41
C GLU A 69 10.30 14.24 5.54
N ILE A 70 9.25 13.45 5.60
CA ILE A 70 9.14 12.34 6.57
C ILE A 70 10.25 11.31 6.34
N ALA A 71 10.47 10.89 5.10
CA ALA A 71 11.50 9.93 4.76
C ALA A 71 12.90 10.43 5.11
N THR A 72 13.18 11.72 4.84
CA THR A 72 14.45 12.38 5.18
C THR A 72 14.68 12.46 6.70
N ALA A 73 13.64 12.83 7.45
CA ALA A 73 13.72 12.87 8.91
C ALA A 73 14.00 11.48 9.54
N LEU A 74 13.69 10.41 8.81
CA LEU A 74 13.95 9.01 9.21
C LEU A 74 15.23 8.44 8.59
N GLY A 75 15.95 9.18 7.72
CA GLY A 75 17.12 8.71 6.99
C GLY A 75 16.82 7.64 5.93
N LEU A 76 15.60 7.61 5.41
CA LEU A 76 15.09 6.58 4.48
C LEU A 76 14.94 7.08 3.03
N GLU A 77 15.20 8.36 2.77
CA GLU A 77 14.96 9.03 1.47
C GLU A 77 15.70 8.38 0.29
N LYS A 78 16.89 7.82 0.52
CA LYS A 78 17.71 7.16 -0.52
C LYS A 78 17.04 5.93 -1.13
N ASN A 79 16.17 5.29 -0.35
CA ASN A 79 15.46 4.09 -0.76
C ASN A 79 14.04 4.37 -1.26
N LEU A 80 13.66 5.65 -1.39
CA LEU A 80 12.34 6.10 -1.86
C LEU A 80 12.46 6.83 -3.21
N GLU A 81 11.57 6.47 -4.13
CA GLU A 81 11.31 7.26 -5.35
C GLU A 81 9.81 7.52 -5.45
N ILE A 82 9.43 8.78 -5.74
CA ILE A 82 8.01 9.15 -5.88
C ILE A 82 7.81 9.83 -7.23
N GLU A 83 6.87 9.33 -8.02
CA GLU A 83 6.40 9.96 -9.25
C GLU A 83 4.99 10.49 -9.10
N THR A 84 4.74 11.62 -9.78
CA THR A 84 3.47 12.34 -9.73
C THR A 84 2.76 12.28 -11.07
N ASN A 85 1.45 12.04 -11.04
CA ASN A 85 0.51 12.09 -12.17
C ASN A 85 0.74 11.09 -13.31
N VAL A 86 1.97 10.70 -13.60
CA VAL A 86 2.31 9.70 -14.63
C VAL A 86 3.11 8.57 -14.00
N LEU A 87 2.60 7.35 -14.08
CA LEU A 87 3.30 6.17 -13.55
C LEU A 87 4.42 5.74 -14.49
N ASN A 88 5.61 5.53 -13.95
CA ASN A 88 6.68 4.87 -14.66
C ASN A 88 6.42 3.36 -14.74
N ASP A 89 5.94 2.91 -15.85
CA ASP A 89 5.61 1.51 -16.09
C ASP A 89 6.79 0.53 -15.87
N ASN A 90 8.04 1.02 -15.97
CA ASN A 90 9.21 0.20 -15.69
C ASN A 90 9.30 -0.26 -14.22
N TRP A 91 8.61 0.43 -13.31
CA TRP A 91 8.56 0.02 -11.90
C TRP A 91 7.78 -1.27 -11.70
N LEU A 92 6.76 -1.53 -12.53
CA LEU A 92 5.95 -2.75 -12.48
C LEU A 92 6.81 -4.01 -12.63
N GLY A 93 7.80 -3.98 -13.54
CA GLY A 93 8.72 -5.10 -13.76
C GLY A 93 9.86 -5.22 -12.74
N LYS A 94 10.06 -4.19 -11.90
CA LYS A 94 11.13 -4.17 -10.89
C LYS A 94 10.67 -4.64 -9.51
N CYS A 95 9.36 -4.53 -9.23
CA CYS A 95 8.83 -4.72 -7.89
C CYS A 95 8.40 -6.15 -7.62
N ASP A 96 8.65 -6.60 -6.40
CA ASP A 96 8.25 -7.90 -5.89
C ASP A 96 6.84 -7.85 -5.29
N ILE A 97 6.48 -6.70 -4.71
CA ILE A 97 5.20 -6.45 -4.06
C ILE A 97 4.62 -5.17 -4.66
N ILE A 98 3.36 -5.23 -5.09
CA ILE A 98 2.64 -4.08 -5.63
C ILE A 98 1.33 -3.92 -4.84
N THR A 99 1.21 -2.84 -4.08
CA THR A 99 -0.02 -2.51 -3.37
C THR A 99 -1.00 -1.76 -4.28
N ASN A 100 -2.26 -1.66 -3.90
CA ASN A 100 -3.29 -1.14 -4.79
C ASN A 100 -4.44 -0.46 -4.03
N SER A 101 -4.15 0.65 -3.38
CA SER A 101 -5.18 1.41 -2.63
C SER A 101 -6.20 2.13 -3.52
N GLY A 102 -5.86 2.41 -4.79
CA GLY A 102 -6.81 3.04 -5.73
C GLY A 102 -6.20 3.67 -6.96
N MET A 103 -5.05 4.34 -6.85
CA MET A 103 -4.47 5.09 -7.97
C MET A 103 -3.77 4.21 -9.00
N LEU A 104 -3.24 3.06 -8.58
CA LEU A 104 -2.58 2.08 -9.44
C LEU A 104 -3.57 1.19 -10.20
N ARG A 105 -4.79 1.01 -9.68
CA ARG A 105 -5.85 0.27 -10.38
C ARG A 105 -6.35 1.02 -11.61
N PRO A 106 -6.90 0.35 -12.62
CA PRO A 106 -7.04 -1.11 -12.76
C PRO A 106 -5.73 -1.80 -13.10
N PHE A 107 -5.62 -3.08 -12.71
CA PHE A 107 -4.58 -4.01 -13.15
C PHE A 107 -5.15 -4.94 -14.22
N ASP A 108 -5.22 -4.42 -15.43
CA ASP A 108 -5.60 -5.16 -16.63
C ASP A 108 -4.44 -6.05 -17.14
N THR A 109 -4.72 -6.90 -18.11
CA THR A 109 -3.73 -7.76 -18.79
C THR A 109 -2.50 -6.98 -19.25
N LYS A 110 -2.68 -5.76 -19.79
CA LYS A 110 -1.58 -4.93 -20.30
C LYS A 110 -0.63 -4.49 -19.19
N LYS A 111 -1.16 -4.12 -18.02
CA LYS A 111 -0.35 -3.76 -16.85
C LYS A 111 0.29 -4.98 -16.22
N LEU A 112 -0.50 -6.05 -16.02
CA LEU A 112 -0.04 -7.29 -15.41
C LEU A 112 1.07 -7.98 -16.20
N SER A 113 1.05 -7.87 -17.54
CA SER A 113 2.10 -8.43 -18.40
C SER A 113 3.49 -7.80 -18.18
N LYS A 114 3.54 -6.63 -17.52
CA LYS A 114 4.80 -5.96 -17.16
C LYS A 114 5.32 -6.38 -15.79
N PHE A 115 4.54 -7.13 -15.01
CA PHE A 115 4.94 -7.52 -13.67
C PHE A 115 6.11 -8.49 -13.67
N LYS A 116 6.91 -8.40 -12.63
CA LYS A 116 7.93 -9.39 -12.35
C LYS A 116 7.28 -10.76 -12.12
N LYS A 117 7.91 -11.81 -12.59
CA LYS A 117 7.48 -13.18 -12.31
C LYS A 117 7.43 -13.40 -10.78
N ASN A 118 6.36 -14.03 -10.30
CA ASN A 118 6.07 -14.25 -8.88
C ASN A 118 5.83 -12.96 -8.06
N ALA A 119 5.46 -11.85 -8.70
CA ALA A 119 5.03 -10.66 -7.98
C ALA A 119 3.82 -10.96 -7.09
N VAL A 120 3.69 -10.19 -6.01
CA VAL A 120 2.60 -10.31 -5.03
C VAL A 120 1.77 -9.04 -5.04
N LEU A 121 0.46 -9.21 -5.15
CA LEU A 121 -0.56 -8.16 -5.05
C LEU A 121 -1.36 -8.37 -3.76
N PRO A 122 -0.95 -7.78 -2.63
CA PRO A 122 -1.81 -7.77 -1.45
C PRO A 122 -2.98 -6.82 -1.72
N LEU A 123 -4.21 -7.26 -1.47
CA LEU A 123 -5.37 -6.39 -1.51
C LEU A 123 -5.27 -5.38 -0.35
N MET A 124 -5.44 -4.11 -0.67
CA MET A 124 -5.44 -3.00 0.31
C MET A 124 -6.87 -2.58 0.68
N TYR A 125 -7.83 -3.43 0.41
CA TYR A 125 -9.27 -3.31 0.68
C TYR A 125 -9.82 -4.71 0.94
N GLU A 126 -11.03 -4.79 1.41
CA GLU A 126 -11.69 -6.03 1.78
C GLU A 126 -11.86 -6.94 0.56
N SER A 127 -11.68 -8.24 0.74
CA SER A 127 -11.73 -9.21 -0.36
C SER A 127 -13.07 -9.25 -1.09
N TRP A 128 -14.16 -8.93 -0.40
CA TRP A 128 -15.52 -8.85 -0.97
C TRP A 128 -15.74 -7.58 -1.83
N GLU A 129 -14.89 -6.56 -1.69
CA GLU A 129 -14.91 -5.37 -2.55
C GLU A 129 -14.20 -5.57 -3.89
N LEU A 130 -13.50 -6.69 -4.07
CA LEU A 130 -12.79 -6.99 -5.30
C LEU A 130 -13.75 -7.12 -6.48
N ARG A 131 -13.60 -6.25 -7.46
CA ARG A 131 -14.39 -6.25 -8.69
C ARG A 131 -13.56 -6.81 -9.84
N SER A 132 -14.23 -7.44 -10.80
CA SER A 132 -13.57 -8.02 -11.97
C SER A 132 -12.77 -7.00 -12.80
N GLN A 133 -13.19 -5.73 -12.79
CA GLN A 133 -12.48 -4.65 -13.48
C GLN A 133 -11.25 -4.11 -12.71
N ASP A 134 -11.11 -4.42 -11.42
CA ASP A 134 -9.99 -3.91 -10.63
C ASP A 134 -8.70 -4.69 -10.87
N ILE A 135 -8.80 -6.00 -10.98
CA ILE A 135 -7.67 -6.91 -11.21
C ILE A 135 -8.11 -8.07 -12.09
N ASP A 136 -7.42 -8.35 -13.16
CA ASP A 136 -7.60 -9.56 -13.99
C ASP A 136 -7.04 -10.78 -13.25
N ILE A 137 -7.88 -11.40 -12.42
CA ILE A 137 -7.53 -12.57 -11.60
C ILE A 137 -7.18 -13.78 -12.46
N SER A 138 -7.82 -13.94 -13.61
CA SER A 138 -7.53 -15.04 -14.54
C SER A 138 -6.12 -14.95 -15.04
N TYR A 139 -5.71 -13.77 -15.53
CA TYR A 139 -4.34 -13.50 -15.94
C TYR A 139 -3.34 -13.74 -14.80
N CYS A 140 -3.66 -13.28 -13.58
CA CYS A 140 -2.78 -13.48 -12.43
C CYS A 140 -2.53 -14.97 -12.14
N LYS A 141 -3.58 -15.80 -12.19
CA LYS A 141 -3.46 -17.25 -11.98
C LYS A 141 -2.60 -17.92 -13.05
N GLU A 142 -2.80 -17.59 -14.32
CA GLU A 142 -2.06 -18.17 -15.46
C GLU A 142 -0.57 -17.79 -15.42
N HIS A 143 -0.23 -16.61 -14.89
CA HIS A 143 1.13 -16.07 -14.90
C HIS A 143 1.82 -16.10 -13.52
N ASN A 144 1.24 -16.85 -12.57
CA ASN A 144 1.80 -17.02 -11.23
C ASN A 144 2.02 -15.70 -10.45
N ILE A 145 1.15 -14.71 -10.68
CA ILE A 145 1.06 -13.50 -9.88
C ILE A 145 0.16 -13.81 -8.68
N LYS A 146 0.69 -13.65 -7.47
CA LYS A 146 -0.05 -13.97 -6.25
C LYS A 146 -0.93 -12.81 -5.83
N VAL A 147 -2.24 -13.02 -5.77
CA VAL A 147 -3.20 -12.07 -5.20
C VAL A 147 -3.68 -12.61 -3.86
N SER A 148 -3.63 -11.80 -2.82
CA SER A 148 -3.99 -12.18 -1.46
C SER A 148 -4.77 -11.06 -0.78
N GLY A 149 -5.75 -11.43 0.01
CA GLY A 149 -6.55 -10.50 0.83
C GLY A 149 -6.72 -11.03 2.25
N THR A 150 -7.22 -10.19 3.13
CA THR A 150 -7.55 -10.56 4.51
C THR A 150 -8.88 -11.31 4.54
N TRP A 151 -8.91 -12.44 5.24
CA TRP A 151 -10.17 -13.12 5.55
C TRP A 151 -10.75 -12.55 6.84
N GLU A 152 -11.56 -11.51 6.71
CA GLU A 152 -12.13 -10.76 7.83
C GLU A 152 -13.06 -11.55 8.73
N SER A 153 -13.71 -12.58 8.15
CA SER A 153 -14.58 -13.49 8.91
C SER A 153 -13.81 -14.57 9.67
N HIS A 154 -12.46 -14.50 9.70
CA HIS A 154 -11.66 -15.43 10.48
C HIS A 154 -11.98 -15.26 11.98
N PRO A 155 -12.21 -16.36 12.75
CA PRO A 155 -12.61 -16.26 14.16
C PRO A 155 -11.68 -15.46 15.06
N ASP A 156 -10.37 -15.40 14.72
CA ASP A 156 -9.38 -14.66 15.48
C ASP A 156 -9.29 -13.17 15.08
N ILE A 157 -9.96 -12.76 13.99
CA ILE A 157 -10.01 -11.38 13.51
C ILE A 157 -11.35 -10.77 13.91
N LYS A 158 -11.38 -10.07 15.02
CA LYS A 158 -12.61 -9.50 15.61
C LYS A 158 -12.92 -8.10 15.04
N VAL A 159 -12.94 -7.95 13.73
CA VAL A 159 -13.18 -6.64 13.08
C VAL A 159 -14.53 -6.08 13.49
N PHE A 160 -15.58 -6.89 13.45
CA PHE A 160 -16.95 -6.44 13.73
C PHE A 160 -17.21 -6.13 15.21
N ASP A 161 -16.54 -6.82 16.13
CA ASP A 161 -16.63 -6.52 17.57
C ASP A 161 -16.15 -5.07 17.85
N TYR A 162 -15.14 -4.58 17.12
CA TYR A 162 -14.66 -3.20 17.25
C TYR A 162 -15.56 -2.18 16.54
N VAL A 163 -16.23 -2.57 15.46
CA VAL A 163 -17.17 -1.68 14.75
C VAL A 163 -18.34 -1.29 15.64
N GLU A 164 -18.86 -2.21 16.45
CA GLU A 164 -19.93 -1.93 17.41
C GLU A 164 -19.51 -0.85 18.42
N ILE A 165 -18.30 -0.98 18.97
CA ILE A 165 -17.73 0.01 19.91
C ILE A 165 -17.54 1.37 19.21
N LEU A 166 -17.07 1.39 17.97
CA LEU A 166 -16.92 2.60 17.19
C LEU A 166 -18.27 3.30 16.92
N CYS A 167 -19.31 2.52 16.59
CA CYS A 167 -20.66 3.08 16.41
C CYS A 167 -21.18 3.77 17.69
N LEU A 168 -20.98 3.15 18.84
CA LEU A 168 -21.34 3.77 20.13
C LEU A 168 -20.54 5.04 20.37
N LYS A 169 -19.23 5.01 20.17
CA LYS A 169 -18.37 6.18 20.30
C LYS A 169 -18.83 7.34 19.40
N MET A 170 -19.09 7.08 18.13
CA MET A 170 -19.56 8.09 17.18
C MET A 170 -20.91 8.67 17.59
N ALA A 171 -21.83 7.85 18.14
CA ALA A 171 -23.13 8.31 18.62
C ALA A 171 -23.01 9.26 19.85
N PHE A 172 -21.96 9.11 20.65
CA PHE A 172 -21.72 10.02 21.80
C PHE A 172 -20.93 11.27 21.40
N GLU A 173 -20.25 11.28 20.28
CA GLU A 173 -19.47 12.42 19.78
C GLU A 173 -20.27 13.30 18.78
N ALA A 174 -21.44 12.85 18.31
CA ALA A 174 -22.33 13.58 17.39
C ALA A 174 -23.29 14.51 18.13
#